data_f340d326155406eec8ee85318fbdd7af
#
_entry.id   f340d326155406eec8ee85318fbdd7af
#
_cell.length_a   1.000
_cell.length_b   1.000
_cell.length_c   1.000
_cell.angle_alpha   90.00
_cell.angle_beta   90.00
_cell.angle_gamma   90.00
#
_symmetry.space_group_name_H-M   'P 1'
#
loop_
_entity.id
_entity.type
_entity.pdbx_description
1 polymer ?
#
loop_
_entity_poly.entity_id
_entity_poly.type
_entity_poly.pdbx_seq_one_letter_code
_entity_poly.pdbx_strand_id
1 'polypeptide(L)'
;MREKPVQPKSIQAEDIDPRYRWDRALPALGTMGVDFEERVDYRRLHTYRLSRARQALEKSDLGALLVMDVNNIRYLTSTKIGEWERDKICRWALLTRGSADPILWDFGSAAVHHRLYAPWLKPENCKAGLLGLRGTVSPSFGLMQRHANEIAS
;
A
#
# COMPACT_ATOMS: atom_id res chain seq x y z
N MET A 1 -38.72 -14.54 -22.99
CA MET A 1 -38.22 -15.85 -22.50
C MET A 1 -37.19 -15.56 -21.43
N ARG A 2 -37.43 -15.91 -20.18
CA ARG A 2 -36.38 -15.80 -19.12
C ARG A 2 -35.51 -17.04 -19.25
N GLU A 3 -34.22 -16.85 -19.53
CA GLU A 3 -33.26 -17.95 -19.48
C GLU A 3 -33.24 -18.55 -18.06
N LYS A 4 -33.30 -19.88 -17.98
CA LYS A 4 -33.19 -20.59 -16.71
C LYS A 4 -31.77 -20.34 -16.15
N PRO A 5 -31.64 -20.05 -14.86
CA PRO A 5 -30.33 -19.91 -14.24
C PRO A 5 -29.54 -21.22 -14.42
N VAL A 6 -28.35 -21.09 -15.02
CA VAL A 6 -27.40 -22.21 -15.14
C VAL A 6 -26.99 -22.61 -13.73
N GLN A 7 -27.36 -23.80 -13.32
CA GLN A 7 -26.91 -24.36 -12.04
C GLN A 7 -25.40 -24.62 -12.12
N PRO A 8 -24.61 -24.17 -11.14
CA PRO A 8 -23.19 -24.49 -11.14
C PRO A 8 -23.00 -26.00 -11.07
N LYS A 9 -22.22 -26.58 -12.00
CA LYS A 9 -21.80 -27.98 -11.92
C LYS A 9 -21.06 -28.19 -10.60
N SER A 10 -21.49 -29.18 -9.83
CA SER A 10 -20.69 -29.64 -8.69
C SER A 10 -19.36 -30.20 -9.21
N ILE A 11 -18.26 -29.63 -8.76
CA ILE A 11 -16.92 -30.13 -9.06
C ILE A 11 -16.71 -31.39 -8.21
N GLN A 12 -16.40 -32.51 -8.87
CA GLN A 12 -16.05 -33.76 -8.19
C GLN A 12 -14.51 -33.84 -8.03
N ALA A 13 -14.05 -34.66 -7.09
CA ALA A 13 -12.62 -34.80 -6.83
C ALA A 13 -11.84 -35.28 -8.09
N GLU A 14 -12.49 -36.08 -8.94
CA GLU A 14 -11.95 -36.59 -10.20
C GLU A 14 -11.79 -35.49 -11.27
N ASP A 15 -12.52 -34.38 -11.14
CA ASP A 15 -12.44 -33.24 -12.06
C ASP A 15 -11.20 -32.36 -11.77
N ILE A 16 -10.53 -32.60 -10.65
CA ILE A 16 -9.36 -31.84 -10.23
C ILE A 16 -8.09 -32.52 -10.77
N ASP A 17 -7.52 -31.92 -11.79
CA ASP A 17 -6.20 -32.37 -12.26
C ASP A 17 -5.13 -32.01 -11.20
N PRO A 18 -4.46 -33.02 -10.56
CA PRO A 18 -3.40 -32.76 -9.58
C PRO A 18 -2.16 -32.10 -10.19
N ARG A 19 -2.07 -32.02 -11.52
CA ARG A 19 -1.01 -31.35 -12.27
C ARG A 19 -1.42 -29.95 -12.71
N TYR A 20 -2.62 -29.52 -12.35
CA TYR A 20 -3.11 -28.21 -12.72
C TYR A 20 -2.19 -27.12 -12.14
N ARG A 21 -1.61 -26.34 -13.03
CA ARG A 21 -0.85 -25.18 -12.64
C ARG A 21 -1.82 -24.03 -12.37
N TRP A 22 -1.74 -23.50 -11.18
CA TRP A 22 -2.54 -22.35 -10.75
C TRP A 22 -2.05 -21.02 -11.34
N ASP A 23 -0.89 -21.02 -12.00
CA ASP A 23 -0.39 -19.92 -12.79
C ASP A 23 -1.24 -19.76 -14.06
N ARG A 24 -1.80 -18.62 -14.25
CA ARG A 24 -2.60 -18.31 -15.44
C ARG A 24 -1.68 -18.19 -16.65
N ALA A 25 -1.81 -19.10 -17.59
CA ALA A 25 -1.11 -19.05 -18.88
C ALA A 25 -1.63 -17.92 -19.79
N LEU A 26 -2.89 -17.50 -19.58
CA LEU A 26 -3.55 -16.40 -20.31
C LEU A 26 -4.42 -15.60 -19.33
N PRO A 27 -4.60 -14.28 -19.56
CA PRO A 27 -5.57 -13.50 -18.82
C PRO A 27 -6.95 -14.14 -18.99
N ALA A 28 -7.61 -14.47 -17.90
CA ALA A 28 -8.96 -15.01 -17.96
C ALA A 28 -9.87 -13.98 -18.59
N LEU A 29 -10.47 -14.33 -19.71
CA LEU A 29 -11.48 -13.52 -20.39
C LEU A 29 -12.81 -13.74 -19.68
N GLY A 30 -13.23 -12.82 -18.85
CA GLY A 30 -14.50 -12.85 -18.14
C GLY A 30 -14.71 -11.57 -17.35
N THR A 31 -15.81 -11.47 -16.63
CA THR A 31 -16.13 -10.29 -15.81
C THR A 31 -15.08 -9.98 -14.75
N MET A 32 -14.29 -10.98 -14.35
CA MET A 32 -13.13 -10.90 -13.47
C MET A 32 -11.81 -11.18 -14.21
N GLY A 33 -11.84 -11.17 -15.52
CA GLY A 33 -10.82 -11.79 -16.35
C GLY A 33 -9.58 -10.99 -16.62
N VAL A 34 -9.55 -9.75 -16.21
CA VAL A 34 -8.33 -8.93 -16.19
C VAL A 34 -8.32 -8.28 -14.83
N ASP A 35 -7.27 -8.53 -14.06
CA ASP A 35 -7.05 -7.76 -12.86
C ASP A 35 -7.11 -6.30 -13.27
N PHE A 36 -8.16 -5.59 -12.80
CA PHE A 36 -8.32 -4.17 -13.15
C PHE A 36 -7.08 -3.36 -12.77
N GLU A 37 -6.25 -3.90 -11.91
CA GLU A 37 -4.94 -3.38 -11.54
C GLU A 37 -3.97 -3.34 -12.72
N GLU A 38 -4.02 -4.28 -13.65
CA GLU A 38 -3.20 -4.26 -14.87
C GLU A 38 -3.57 -3.12 -15.82
N ARG A 39 -4.79 -2.57 -15.67
CA ARG A 39 -5.27 -1.43 -16.47
C ARG A 39 -4.84 -0.08 -15.90
N VAL A 40 -4.30 -0.07 -14.69
CA VAL A 40 -3.91 1.16 -14.00
C VAL A 40 -2.41 1.37 -14.13
N ASP A 41 -2.03 2.41 -14.81
CA ASP A 41 -0.65 2.89 -14.77
C ASP A 41 -0.38 3.52 -13.39
N TYR A 42 0.11 2.70 -12.46
CA TYR A 42 0.39 3.10 -11.09
C TYR A 42 1.47 4.18 -11.00
N ARG A 43 2.45 4.19 -11.89
CA ARG A 43 3.49 5.22 -11.92
C ARG A 43 2.88 6.58 -12.26
N ARG A 44 2.07 6.64 -13.30
CA ARG A 44 1.36 7.86 -13.69
C ARG A 44 0.39 8.31 -12.60
N LEU A 45 -0.37 7.37 -12.01
CA LEU A 45 -1.31 7.68 -10.93
C LEU A 45 -0.58 8.23 -9.70
N HIS A 46 0.54 7.63 -9.31
CA HIS A 46 1.38 8.11 -8.21
C HIS A 46 1.88 9.53 -8.48
N THR A 47 2.50 9.75 -9.64
CA THR A 47 3.02 11.07 -10.03
C THR A 47 1.93 12.14 -9.99
N TYR A 48 0.75 11.84 -10.52
CA TYR A 48 -0.40 12.74 -10.50
C TYR A 48 -0.84 13.09 -9.08
N ARG A 49 -1.03 12.10 -8.22
CA ARG A 49 -1.47 12.30 -6.83
C ARG A 49 -0.44 13.08 -6.01
N LEU A 50 0.82 12.68 -6.11
CA LEU A 50 1.91 13.33 -5.38
C LEU A 50 2.09 14.78 -5.82
N SER A 51 2.02 15.07 -7.14
CA SER A 51 2.12 16.45 -7.64
C SER A 51 1.00 17.34 -7.09
N ARG A 52 -0.23 16.83 -6.99
CA ARG A 52 -1.35 17.56 -6.39
C ARG A 52 -1.14 17.82 -4.89
N ALA A 53 -0.67 16.82 -4.15
CA ALA A 53 -0.38 16.99 -2.72
C ALA A 53 0.72 18.04 -2.49
N ARG A 54 1.77 18.00 -3.28
CA ARG A 54 2.86 19.00 -3.24
C ARG A 54 2.36 20.39 -3.55
N GLN A 55 1.59 20.55 -4.63
CA GLN A 55 1.00 21.86 -4.97
C GLN A 55 0.08 22.41 -3.87
N ALA A 56 -0.68 21.54 -3.21
CA ALA A 56 -1.54 21.93 -2.10
C ALA A 56 -0.69 22.36 -0.88
N LEU A 57 0.36 21.61 -0.57
CA LEU A 57 1.29 21.94 0.52
C LEU A 57 2.02 23.28 0.26
N GLU A 58 2.48 23.51 -0.96
CA GLU A 58 3.14 24.77 -1.35
C GLU A 58 2.22 25.99 -1.22
N LYS A 59 0.92 25.81 -1.47
CA LYS A 59 -0.09 26.87 -1.34
C LYS A 59 -0.60 27.07 0.09
N SER A 60 -0.26 26.19 1.01
CA SER A 60 -0.67 26.25 2.42
C SER A 60 0.39 26.92 3.27
N ASP A 61 0.07 27.20 4.53
CA ASP A 61 1.04 27.70 5.52
C ASP A 61 1.80 26.58 6.24
N LEU A 62 1.58 25.32 5.83
CA LEU A 62 2.18 24.15 6.45
C LEU A 62 3.59 23.89 5.92
N GLY A 63 4.53 23.58 6.80
CA GLY A 63 5.88 23.16 6.43
C GLY A 63 5.95 21.68 6.01
N ALA A 64 5.03 20.87 6.51
CA ALA A 64 4.97 19.43 6.24
C ALA A 64 3.56 18.88 6.39
N LEU A 65 3.34 17.70 5.83
CA LEU A 65 2.10 16.94 5.93
C LEU A 65 2.44 15.53 6.48
N LEU A 66 2.12 15.29 7.76
CA LEU A 66 2.18 13.97 8.38
C LEU A 66 0.81 13.31 8.29
N VAL A 67 0.71 12.17 7.65
CA VAL A 67 -0.54 11.44 7.45
C VAL A 67 -0.48 10.06 8.09
N MET A 68 -1.55 9.68 8.79
CA MET A 68 -1.71 8.40 9.49
C MET A 68 -2.95 7.63 9.02
N ASP A 69 -3.82 8.26 8.23
CA ASP A 69 -4.97 7.59 7.64
C ASP A 69 -4.55 6.78 6.41
N VAL A 70 -5.07 5.58 6.29
CA VAL A 70 -4.74 4.63 5.23
C VAL A 70 -4.95 5.19 3.81
N ASN A 71 -6.05 5.94 3.61
CA ASN A 71 -6.35 6.48 2.29
C ASN A 71 -5.40 7.63 1.94
N ASN A 72 -5.05 8.46 2.93
CA ASN A 72 -4.11 9.54 2.74
C ASN A 72 -2.68 9.04 2.51
N ILE A 73 -2.25 7.99 3.25
CA ILE A 73 -0.97 7.32 3.01
C ILE A 73 -0.96 6.74 1.58
N ARG A 74 -2.02 6.02 1.21
CA ARG A 74 -2.16 5.45 -0.13
C ARG A 74 -2.21 6.54 -1.21
N TYR A 75 -2.81 7.69 -0.92
CA TYR A 75 -2.81 8.82 -1.84
C TYR A 75 -1.40 9.35 -2.12
N LEU A 76 -0.59 9.52 -1.08
CA LEU A 76 0.78 10.04 -1.18
C LEU A 76 1.78 9.03 -1.74
N THR A 77 1.64 7.75 -1.39
CA THR A 77 2.65 6.73 -1.64
C THR A 77 2.27 5.69 -2.67
N SER A 78 0.98 5.58 -3.00
CA SER A 78 0.40 4.52 -3.85
C SER A 78 0.74 3.11 -3.37
N THR A 79 0.93 2.93 -2.07
CA THR A 79 1.24 1.63 -1.46
C THR A 79 0.05 1.06 -0.69
N LYS A 80 -0.02 -0.27 -0.63
CA LYS A 80 -1.04 -1.03 0.10
C LYS A 80 -0.40 -2.27 0.72
N ILE A 81 -0.80 -2.64 1.93
CA ILE A 81 -0.28 -3.81 2.66
C ILE A 81 -1.37 -4.73 3.26
N GLY A 82 -2.60 -4.62 2.79
CA GLY A 82 -3.72 -5.41 3.29
C GLY A 82 -4.36 -4.84 4.56
N GLU A 83 -4.87 -5.70 5.44
CA GLU A 83 -5.69 -5.26 6.59
C GLU A 83 -4.93 -4.46 7.64
N TRP A 84 -3.65 -4.71 7.82
CA TRP A 84 -2.77 -4.01 8.75
C TRP A 84 -2.65 -2.52 8.45
N GLU A 85 -2.98 -2.09 7.26
CA GLU A 85 -2.94 -0.68 6.86
C GLU A 85 -3.92 0.20 7.62
N ARG A 86 -4.92 -0.38 8.28
CA ARG A 86 -5.92 0.35 9.07
C ARG A 86 -5.43 0.72 10.46
N ASP A 87 -4.36 0.11 10.92
CA ASP A 87 -3.78 0.44 12.23
C ASP A 87 -2.88 1.69 12.10
N LYS A 88 -3.36 2.79 12.65
CA LYS A 88 -2.68 4.10 12.62
C LYS A 88 -1.33 4.11 13.37
N ILE A 89 -1.07 3.12 14.21
CA ILE A 89 0.19 3.01 14.95
C ILE A 89 1.27 2.36 14.08
N CYS A 90 0.88 1.56 13.10
CA CYS A 90 1.79 0.79 12.29
C CYS A 90 2.41 1.57 11.15
N ARG A 91 1.69 2.59 10.67
CA ARG A 91 1.94 3.15 9.36
C ARG A 91 1.67 4.64 9.32
N TRP A 92 2.61 5.39 8.77
CA TRP A 92 2.45 6.83 8.51
C TRP A 92 3.34 7.28 7.37
N ALA A 93 3.04 8.40 6.78
CA ALA A 93 3.88 9.01 5.76
C ALA A 93 4.04 10.50 6.01
N LEU A 94 5.22 11.03 5.68
CA LEU A 94 5.60 12.43 5.79
C LEU A 94 5.93 12.99 4.41
N LEU A 95 5.36 14.12 4.08
CA LEU A 95 5.72 14.92 2.92
C LEU A 95 6.11 16.31 3.42
N THR A 96 7.36 16.70 3.26
CA THR A 96 7.83 18.05 3.62
C THR A 96 7.74 19.00 2.44
N ARG A 97 7.52 20.28 2.72
CA ARG A 97 7.53 21.32 1.70
C ARG A 97 8.89 21.33 1.00
N GLY A 98 8.89 21.44 -0.31
CA GLY A 98 10.11 21.41 -1.12
C GLY A 98 10.70 20.01 -1.38
N SER A 99 10.23 18.97 -0.67
CA SER A 99 10.70 17.61 -0.96
C SER A 99 10.08 17.04 -2.23
N ALA A 100 10.85 16.23 -2.94
CA ALA A 100 10.38 15.55 -4.14
C ALA A 100 9.47 14.36 -3.81
N ASP A 101 9.80 13.60 -2.77
CA ASP A 101 9.21 12.30 -2.47
C ASP A 101 8.79 12.20 -0.99
N PRO A 102 7.69 11.49 -0.70
CA PRO A 102 7.29 11.23 0.67
C PRO A 102 8.21 10.20 1.32
N ILE A 103 8.32 10.27 2.63
CA ILE A 103 8.91 9.22 3.47
C ILE A 103 7.77 8.37 4.01
N LEU A 104 7.89 7.06 3.90
CA LEU A 104 6.92 6.09 4.37
C LEU A 104 7.53 5.23 5.48
N TRP A 105 6.91 5.22 6.64
CA TRP A 105 7.15 4.24 7.70
C TRP A 105 6.06 3.19 7.67
N ASP A 106 6.47 1.94 7.65
CA ASP A 106 5.59 0.80 7.65
C ASP A 106 6.16 -0.29 8.56
N PHE A 107 5.36 -1.27 8.97
CA PHE A 107 5.91 -2.32 9.83
C PHE A 107 7.04 -3.08 9.08
N GLY A 108 8.03 -3.57 9.83
CA GLY A 108 9.35 -3.96 9.33
C GLY A 108 9.40 -4.69 7.99
N SER A 109 8.70 -5.82 7.82
CA SER A 109 8.69 -6.58 6.57
C SER A 109 8.02 -5.84 5.40
N ALA A 110 7.02 -5.01 5.68
CA ALA A 110 6.36 -4.21 4.64
C ALA A 110 7.28 -3.12 4.08
N ALA A 111 8.16 -2.53 4.90
CA ALA A 111 9.16 -1.58 4.41
C ALA A 111 10.07 -2.23 3.36
N VAL A 112 10.51 -3.48 3.59
CA VAL A 112 11.30 -4.24 2.62
C VAL A 112 10.49 -4.54 1.36
N HIS A 113 9.23 -4.94 1.52
CA HIS A 113 8.31 -5.18 0.40
C HIS A 113 8.18 -3.93 -0.48
N HIS A 114 7.97 -2.76 0.10
CA HIS A 114 7.83 -1.52 -0.66
C HIS A 114 9.11 -1.15 -1.45
N ARG A 115 10.29 -1.43 -0.91
CA ARG A 115 11.56 -1.22 -1.64
C ARG A 115 11.64 -2.08 -2.92
N LEU A 116 11.03 -3.26 -2.90
CA LEU A 116 11.05 -4.18 -4.02
C LEU A 116 9.93 -3.91 -5.03
N TYR A 117 8.72 -3.57 -4.56
CA TYR A 117 7.50 -3.56 -5.37
C TYR A 117 6.90 -2.18 -5.63
N ALA A 118 7.46 -1.13 -5.04
CA ALA A 118 7.05 0.25 -5.28
C ALA A 118 8.18 1.08 -5.92
N PRO A 119 8.50 0.84 -7.21
CA PRO A 119 9.67 1.46 -7.88
C PRO A 119 9.55 2.97 -8.07
N TRP A 120 8.41 3.54 -7.74
CA TRP A 120 8.17 4.99 -7.71
C TRP A 120 8.56 5.65 -6.39
N LEU A 121 8.85 4.86 -5.34
CA LEU A 121 9.39 5.35 -4.06
C LEU A 121 10.88 5.08 -4.01
N LYS A 122 11.64 6.05 -3.48
CA LYS A 122 13.05 5.82 -3.20
C LYS A 122 13.21 4.78 -2.09
N PRO A 123 14.10 3.78 -2.25
CA PRO A 123 14.30 2.74 -1.23
C PRO A 123 14.63 3.30 0.16
N GLU A 124 15.42 4.37 0.23
CA GLU A 124 15.80 5.05 1.48
C GLU A 124 14.60 5.71 2.19
N ASN A 125 13.55 6.04 1.44
CA ASN A 125 12.33 6.62 1.97
C ASN A 125 11.33 5.56 2.48
N CYS A 126 11.60 4.28 2.28
CA CYS A 126 10.81 3.19 2.82
C CYS A 126 11.43 2.71 4.12
N LYS A 127 10.94 3.20 5.25
CA LYS A 127 11.51 2.97 6.58
C LYS A 127 10.67 2.00 7.39
N ALA A 128 11.34 1.29 8.31
CA ALA A 128 10.64 0.43 9.25
C ALA A 128 10.00 1.30 10.35
N GLY A 129 8.70 1.18 10.49
CA GLY A 129 7.91 1.79 11.56
C GLY A 129 7.76 0.85 12.77
N LEU A 130 6.76 1.14 13.60
CA LEU A 130 6.42 0.30 14.74
C LEU A 130 5.88 -1.06 14.29
N LEU A 131 6.10 -2.08 15.10
CA LEU A 131 5.42 -3.36 14.95
C LEU A 131 3.93 -3.17 15.27
N GLY A 132 3.09 -3.50 14.33
CA GLY A 132 1.65 -3.22 14.36
C GLY A 132 0.82 -4.00 15.34
N LEU A 133 1.43 -4.76 16.24
CA LEU A 133 0.69 -5.51 17.25
C LEU A 133 0.61 -4.67 18.51
N ARG A 134 -0.59 -4.22 18.86
CA ARG A 134 -0.87 -3.52 20.10
C ARG A 134 -0.31 -4.30 21.28
N GLY A 135 0.53 -3.67 22.10
CA GLY A 135 1.10 -4.27 23.29
C GLY A 135 2.32 -5.18 23.07
N THR A 136 2.82 -5.36 21.85
CA THR A 136 4.01 -6.17 21.59
C THR A 136 5.30 -5.47 21.92
N VAL A 137 5.28 -4.15 22.05
CA VAL A 137 6.45 -3.35 22.38
C VAL A 137 6.16 -2.55 23.64
N SER A 138 6.98 -2.74 24.66
CA SER A 138 6.88 -1.95 25.89
C SER A 138 7.17 -0.46 25.58
N PRO A 139 6.44 0.48 26.19
CA PRO A 139 6.75 1.90 26.12
C PRO A 139 8.18 2.24 26.54
N SER A 140 8.78 1.42 27.42
CA SER A 140 10.16 1.58 27.89
C SER A 140 11.23 1.40 26.81
N PHE A 141 10.90 0.79 25.67
CA PHE A 141 11.84 0.71 24.54
C PHE A 141 12.10 2.04 23.84
N GLY A 142 11.33 3.08 24.14
CA GLY A 142 11.53 4.42 23.57
C GLY A 142 11.36 4.50 22.04
N LEU A 143 10.69 3.52 21.42
CA LEU A 143 10.51 3.47 19.98
C LEU A 143 9.69 4.66 19.46
N MET A 144 8.63 5.04 20.18
CA MET A 144 7.81 6.19 19.81
C MET A 144 8.63 7.49 19.85
N GLN A 145 9.46 7.68 20.88
CA GLN A 145 10.32 8.85 21.01
C GLN A 145 11.35 8.88 19.87
N ARG A 146 11.93 7.73 19.53
CA ARG A 146 12.89 7.62 18.43
C ARG A 146 12.25 8.00 17.10
N HIS A 147 11.06 7.50 16.80
CA HIS A 147 10.35 7.87 15.57
C HIS A 147 9.90 9.33 15.57
N ALA A 148 9.47 9.87 16.71
CA ALA A 148 9.15 11.28 16.81
C ALA A 148 10.38 12.16 16.52
N ASN A 149 11.53 11.80 17.05
CA ASN A 149 12.80 12.49 16.79
C ASN A 149 13.23 12.36 15.31
N GLU A 150 13.05 11.18 14.72
CA GLU A 150 13.35 10.96 13.29
C GLU A 150 12.44 11.76 12.37
N ILE A 151 11.17 11.96 12.73
CA ILE A 151 10.24 12.81 11.96
C ILE A 151 10.59 14.28 12.11
N ALA A 152 11.10 14.69 13.29
CA ALA A 152 11.42 16.08 13.59
C ALA A 152 12.79 16.53 13.03
N SER A 153 13.67 15.60 12.69
CA SER A 153 15.00 15.87 12.10
C SER A 153 14.92 16.11 10.60
#